data_919acf1cbc111defe38feac572f5baed
#
_entry.id   919acf1cbc111defe38feac572f5baed
#
_cell.length_a   1.000
_cell.length_b   1.000
_cell.length_c   1.000
_cell.angle_alpha   90.00
_cell.angle_beta   90.00
_cell.angle_gamma   90.00
#
_symmetry.space_group_name_H-M   'P 1'
#
loop_
_entity.id
_entity.type
_entity.pdbx_description
1 polymer ?
#
loop_
_entity_poly.entity_id
_entity_poly.type
_entity_poly.pdbx_seq_one_letter_code
_entity_poly.pdbx_strand_id
1 'polypeptide(L)'
;SFTNDEYKALDMPYCHLLPFTEMHQWEQHTTHFDFFSTEWKEWCDYVARDHCAALSEDTNLIGYFYNDCPTWIHTQDQNKWRGPIFDPDRLKTETGKKELFELAQQYYKTTYDAIRRYDKNHLILGDRYEANAPIATEVIDAALPYVDVLSFQDFRNPITHLKDWHQKTGKPVLLADAAKMKWQTRKGEFTRNNGHWYAETLAALHKNPGCVGFHLCGAYQRNKARRYGLLDEQENPDQENVALMQAANKKFHNWMEDRF
;
A
#
# COMPACT_ATOMS: atom_id res chain seq x y z
N SER A 1 -0.03 -4.51 -15.44
CA SER A 1 -1.17 -4.26 -14.53
C SER A 1 -2.46 -4.40 -15.30
N PHE A 2 -3.49 -4.95 -14.68
CA PHE A 2 -4.84 -4.97 -15.24
C PHE A 2 -5.46 -3.57 -15.17
N THR A 3 -6.34 -3.27 -16.11
CA THR A 3 -7.18 -2.06 -16.09
C THR A 3 -8.42 -2.30 -15.22
N ASN A 4 -9.10 -1.21 -14.83
CA ASN A 4 -10.37 -1.34 -14.10
C ASN A 4 -11.42 -2.14 -14.88
N ASP A 5 -11.46 -1.98 -16.21
CA ASP A 5 -12.39 -2.72 -17.06
C ASP A 5 -12.10 -4.23 -17.07
N GLU A 6 -10.83 -4.63 -17.01
CA GLU A 6 -10.45 -6.05 -16.89
C GLU A 6 -10.86 -6.62 -15.52
N TYR A 7 -10.70 -5.87 -14.42
CA TYR A 7 -11.19 -6.30 -13.11
C TYR A 7 -12.71 -6.47 -13.08
N LYS A 8 -13.45 -5.51 -13.65
CA LYS A 8 -14.92 -5.61 -13.78
C LYS A 8 -15.34 -6.81 -14.61
N ALA A 9 -14.68 -7.04 -15.74
CA ALA A 9 -15.00 -8.18 -16.63
C ALA A 9 -14.74 -9.54 -15.98
N LEU A 10 -13.80 -9.61 -15.02
CA LEU A 10 -13.47 -10.83 -14.27
C LEU A 10 -14.22 -10.96 -12.94
N ASP A 11 -15.09 -10.01 -12.61
CA ASP A 11 -15.77 -9.92 -11.31
C ASP A 11 -14.77 -10.05 -10.13
N MET A 12 -13.63 -9.37 -10.24
CA MET A 12 -12.51 -9.48 -9.31
C MET A 12 -12.42 -8.23 -8.42
N PRO A 13 -12.40 -8.38 -7.09
CA PRO A 13 -12.17 -7.26 -6.20
C PRO A 13 -10.79 -6.61 -6.43
N TYR A 14 -10.73 -5.29 -6.41
CA TYR A 14 -9.50 -4.55 -6.66
C TYR A 14 -9.40 -3.26 -5.82
N CYS A 15 -8.19 -2.71 -5.74
CA CYS A 15 -7.93 -1.39 -5.19
C CYS A 15 -7.45 -0.46 -6.30
N HIS A 16 -7.91 0.78 -6.27
CA HIS A 16 -7.55 1.79 -7.26
C HIS A 16 -6.53 2.77 -6.69
N LEU A 17 -5.50 3.10 -7.47
CA LEU A 17 -4.47 4.05 -7.09
C LEU A 17 -4.80 5.44 -7.62
N LEU A 18 -4.88 6.42 -6.72
CA LEU A 18 -5.16 7.82 -7.06
C LEU A 18 -3.85 8.60 -7.22
N PRO A 19 -3.61 9.25 -8.37
CA PRO A 19 -2.37 9.95 -8.65
C PRO A 19 -2.35 11.37 -8.05
N PHE A 20 -2.56 11.49 -6.73
CA PHE A 20 -2.48 12.80 -6.05
C PHE A 20 -1.06 13.35 -6.07
N THR A 21 -0.06 12.47 -5.88
CA THR A 21 1.35 12.79 -6.02
C THR A 21 2.02 11.81 -6.97
N GLU A 22 3.28 12.00 -7.31
CA GLU A 22 3.98 11.08 -8.18
C GLU A 22 4.14 9.70 -7.53
N MET A 23 3.75 8.65 -8.26
CA MET A 23 3.73 7.28 -7.78
C MET A 23 5.13 6.69 -7.49
N HIS A 24 6.17 7.23 -8.11
CA HIS A 24 7.54 6.71 -8.03
C HIS A 24 8.49 7.71 -7.36
N GLN A 25 8.10 8.26 -6.23
CA GLN A 25 8.94 9.19 -5.48
C GLN A 25 10.33 8.63 -5.13
N TRP A 26 10.42 7.32 -4.95
CA TRP A 26 11.68 6.61 -4.71
C TRP A 26 12.64 6.64 -5.91
N GLU A 27 12.16 7.00 -7.11
CA GLU A 27 13.00 7.12 -8.30
C GLU A 27 13.43 8.56 -8.59
N GLN A 28 12.77 9.58 -8.03
CA GLN A 28 12.84 10.92 -8.58
C GLN A 28 13.26 12.05 -7.61
N HIS A 29 13.38 11.85 -6.33
CA HIS A 29 13.73 12.92 -5.37
C HIS A 29 12.95 14.23 -5.60
N THR A 30 11.66 14.15 -5.82
CA THR A 30 10.83 15.31 -6.17
C THR A 30 10.60 16.24 -5.00
N THR A 31 10.34 17.51 -5.29
CA THR A 31 9.80 18.44 -4.31
C THR A 31 8.33 18.11 -4.09
N HIS A 32 7.87 18.06 -2.83
CA HIS A 32 6.45 17.89 -2.56
C HIS A 32 5.66 19.13 -3.02
N PHE A 33 4.39 18.96 -3.29
CA PHE A 33 3.48 20.09 -3.54
C PHE A 33 3.37 20.97 -2.29
N ASP A 34 3.04 22.23 -2.49
CA ASP A 34 2.57 23.07 -1.37
C ASP A 34 1.14 22.61 -1.01
N PHE A 35 1.04 21.74 0.00
CA PHE A 35 -0.24 21.16 0.42
C PHE A 35 -1.21 22.18 1.01
N PHE A 36 -0.75 23.39 1.33
CA PHE A 36 -1.60 24.47 1.81
C PHE A 36 -2.15 25.35 0.67
N SER A 37 -1.61 25.22 -0.53
CA SER A 37 -2.01 26.03 -1.69
C SER A 37 -3.44 25.74 -2.17
N THR A 38 -3.98 26.68 -2.93
CA THR A 38 -5.26 26.49 -3.64
C THR A 38 -5.11 25.48 -4.77
N GLU A 39 -3.98 25.55 -5.48
CA GLU A 39 -3.64 24.65 -6.58
C GLU A 39 -3.61 23.18 -6.14
N TRP A 40 -3.10 22.90 -4.94
CA TRP A 40 -3.15 21.55 -4.38
C TRP A 40 -4.59 21.06 -4.16
N LYS A 41 -5.45 21.92 -3.61
CA LYS A 41 -6.86 21.59 -3.38
C LYS A 41 -7.62 21.35 -4.69
N GLU A 42 -7.37 22.18 -5.69
CA GLU A 42 -7.96 22.06 -7.01
C GLU A 42 -7.49 20.80 -7.73
N TRP A 43 -6.20 20.47 -7.60
CA TRP A 43 -5.64 19.23 -8.12
C TRP A 43 -6.27 17.99 -7.47
N CYS A 44 -6.38 17.96 -6.15
CA CYS A 44 -7.03 16.86 -5.44
C CYS A 44 -8.50 16.70 -5.85
N ASP A 45 -9.23 17.80 -6.01
CA ASP A 45 -10.62 17.78 -6.49
C ASP A 45 -10.71 17.23 -7.92
N TYR A 46 -9.81 17.67 -8.80
CA TYR A 46 -9.75 17.16 -10.16
C TYR A 46 -9.52 15.65 -10.21
N VAL A 47 -8.51 15.16 -9.50
CA VAL A 47 -8.18 13.72 -9.44
C VAL A 47 -9.34 12.92 -8.86
N ALA A 48 -9.92 13.36 -7.76
CA ALA A 48 -11.05 12.67 -7.14
C ALA A 48 -12.30 12.66 -8.04
N ARG A 49 -12.60 13.76 -8.71
CA ARG A 49 -13.72 13.84 -9.65
C ARG A 49 -13.51 12.90 -10.84
N ASP A 50 -12.31 12.89 -11.42
CA ASP A 50 -11.99 12.08 -12.60
C ASP A 50 -12.01 10.57 -12.29
N HIS A 51 -11.53 10.17 -11.13
CA HIS A 51 -11.43 8.76 -10.73
C HIS A 51 -12.59 8.31 -9.85
N CYS A 52 -12.84 8.98 -8.73
CA CYS A 52 -13.75 8.46 -7.70
C CYS A 52 -15.22 8.58 -8.11
N ALA A 53 -15.62 9.65 -8.84
CA ALA A 53 -17.00 9.78 -9.27
C ALA A 53 -17.43 8.64 -10.23
N ALA A 54 -16.52 8.22 -11.10
CA ALA A 54 -16.78 7.13 -12.05
C ALA A 54 -16.82 5.74 -11.39
N LEU A 55 -16.21 5.59 -10.21
CA LEU A 55 -16.04 4.32 -9.50
C LEU A 55 -16.94 4.20 -8.24
N SER A 56 -17.67 5.24 -7.88
CA SER A 56 -18.43 5.32 -6.61
C SER A 56 -19.46 4.21 -6.41
N GLU A 57 -19.97 3.63 -7.49
CA GLU A 57 -20.97 2.54 -7.48
C GLU A 57 -20.35 1.18 -7.91
N ASP A 58 -19.03 1.08 -8.04
CA ASP A 58 -18.37 -0.16 -8.44
C ASP A 58 -18.22 -1.13 -7.27
N THR A 59 -19.05 -2.15 -7.23
CA THR A 59 -19.09 -3.15 -6.15
C THR A 59 -17.83 -4.02 -6.04
N ASN A 60 -16.95 -4.01 -7.04
CA ASN A 60 -15.68 -4.72 -7.01
C ASN A 60 -14.53 -3.86 -6.47
N LEU A 61 -14.72 -2.54 -6.38
CA LEU A 61 -13.73 -1.66 -5.79
C LEU A 61 -13.73 -1.81 -4.27
N ILE A 62 -12.59 -2.16 -3.69
CA ILE A 62 -12.38 -2.22 -2.24
C ILE A 62 -12.13 -0.81 -1.69
N GLY A 63 -11.25 -0.06 -2.36
CA GLY A 63 -10.86 1.26 -1.91
C GLY A 63 -9.71 1.87 -2.68
N TYR A 64 -9.25 3.01 -2.18
CA TYR A 64 -8.28 3.88 -2.85
C TYR A 64 -6.94 3.90 -2.12
N PHE A 65 -5.86 3.64 -2.87
CA PHE A 65 -4.49 3.94 -2.47
C PHE A 65 -4.06 5.31 -3.02
N TYR A 66 -3.05 5.90 -2.38
CA TYR A 66 -2.41 7.14 -2.82
C TYR A 66 -1.02 6.86 -3.39
N ASN A 67 0.02 6.93 -2.53
CA ASN A 67 1.40 6.72 -2.95
C ASN A 67 1.90 5.31 -2.68
N ASP A 68 2.85 4.91 -3.51
CA ASP A 68 3.65 3.72 -3.30
C ASP A 68 4.92 4.09 -2.51
N CYS A 69 5.10 3.48 -1.33
CA CYS A 69 6.28 3.61 -0.48
C CYS A 69 6.72 5.04 -0.17
N PRO A 70 5.83 5.96 0.23
CA PRO A 70 6.25 7.31 0.53
C PRO A 70 7.16 7.31 1.76
N THR A 71 8.33 7.90 1.61
CA THR A 71 9.24 8.11 2.72
C THR A 71 9.24 9.58 3.10
N TRP A 72 8.52 9.90 4.15
CA TRP A 72 8.38 11.24 4.70
C TRP A 72 9.63 11.72 5.45
N ILE A 73 10.64 10.87 5.59
CA ILE A 73 11.88 11.19 6.30
C ILE A 73 13.07 10.87 5.41
N HIS A 74 14.10 11.71 5.41
CA HIS A 74 15.32 11.51 4.66
C HIS A 74 16.24 10.44 5.27
N THR A 75 15.77 9.20 5.37
CA THR A 75 16.56 8.11 5.96
C THR A 75 17.31 7.26 4.95
N GLN A 76 16.96 7.40 3.68
CA GLN A 76 17.60 6.71 2.56
C GLN A 76 17.88 7.71 1.45
N ASP A 77 18.87 7.45 0.60
CA ASP A 77 19.16 8.29 -0.57
C ASP A 77 18.07 8.26 -1.63
N GLN A 78 17.20 7.26 -1.56
CA GLN A 78 16.03 7.08 -2.40
C GLN A 78 14.75 7.28 -1.60
N ASN A 79 13.61 7.45 -2.24
CA ASN A 79 12.27 7.51 -1.66
C ASN A 79 12.03 8.69 -0.71
N LYS A 80 12.51 9.87 -1.03
CA LYS A 80 12.34 11.03 -0.15
C LYS A 80 11.91 12.27 -0.91
N TRP A 81 10.99 13.00 -0.34
CA TRP A 81 10.74 14.38 -0.74
C TRP A 81 11.89 15.28 -0.32
N ARG A 82 12.15 16.29 -1.13
CA ARG A 82 13.18 17.30 -0.83
C ARG A 82 12.63 18.36 0.10
N GLY A 83 13.41 18.75 1.06
CA GLY A 83 13.14 19.88 1.94
C GLY A 83 13.55 19.62 3.39
N PRO A 84 13.85 20.67 4.14
CA PRO A 84 14.35 20.55 5.51
C PRO A 84 13.32 19.94 6.48
N ILE A 85 12.03 20.05 6.20
CA ILE A 85 10.97 19.50 7.04
C ILE A 85 11.03 17.97 7.15
N PHE A 86 11.65 17.30 6.17
CA PHE A 86 11.81 15.84 6.14
C PHE A 86 13.14 15.38 6.72
N ASP A 87 13.96 16.28 7.22
CA ASP A 87 15.25 15.96 7.83
C ASP A 87 15.03 15.25 9.17
N PRO A 88 15.61 14.05 9.38
CA PRO A 88 15.52 13.33 10.65
C PRO A 88 15.99 14.15 11.87
N ASP A 89 16.94 15.06 11.69
CA ASP A 89 17.44 15.90 12.78
C ASP A 89 16.38 16.92 13.26
N ARG A 90 15.50 17.38 12.39
CA ARG A 90 14.37 18.23 12.82
C ARG A 90 13.38 17.47 13.69
N LEU A 91 13.18 16.17 13.46
CA LEU A 91 12.29 15.33 14.26
C LEU A 91 12.79 15.06 15.68
N LYS A 92 14.03 15.46 16.00
CA LYS A 92 14.53 15.49 17.37
C LYS A 92 13.98 16.67 18.19
N THR A 93 13.32 17.62 17.54
CA THR A 93 12.73 18.81 18.17
C THR A 93 11.20 18.77 18.11
N GLU A 94 10.54 19.29 19.14
CA GLU A 94 9.07 19.37 19.16
C GLU A 94 8.51 20.26 18.04
N THR A 95 9.23 21.31 17.67
CA THR A 95 8.86 22.19 16.54
C THR A 95 8.87 21.41 15.23
N GLY A 96 9.93 20.65 14.95
CA GLY A 96 10.03 19.86 13.71
C GLY A 96 8.98 18.74 13.62
N LYS A 97 8.68 18.08 14.75
CA LYS A 97 7.60 17.11 14.82
C LYS A 97 6.25 17.74 14.50
N LYS A 98 5.96 18.89 15.11
CA LYS A 98 4.71 19.63 14.88
C LYS A 98 4.58 20.07 13.42
N GLU A 99 5.64 20.62 12.83
CA GLU A 99 5.64 21.02 11.42
C GLU A 99 5.35 19.84 10.48
N LEU A 100 6.00 18.69 10.72
CA LEU A 100 5.76 17.49 9.92
C LEU A 100 4.32 16.96 10.10
N PHE A 101 3.81 16.96 11.33
CA PHE A 101 2.42 16.59 11.60
C PHE A 101 1.43 17.50 10.85
N GLU A 102 1.60 18.82 10.93
CA GLU A 102 0.72 19.80 10.28
C GLU A 102 0.75 19.64 8.76
N LEU A 103 1.94 19.41 8.17
CA LEU A 103 2.08 19.18 6.74
C LEU A 103 1.37 17.88 6.31
N ALA A 104 1.59 16.80 7.04
CA ALA A 104 0.96 15.52 6.78
C ALA A 104 -0.56 15.59 6.97
N GLN A 105 -1.03 16.25 8.03
CA GLN A 105 -2.46 16.43 8.28
C GLN A 105 -3.14 17.18 7.12
N GLN A 106 -2.51 18.24 6.62
CA GLN A 106 -3.04 18.99 5.47
C GLN A 106 -3.14 18.12 4.22
N TYR A 107 -2.13 17.30 3.96
CA TYR A 107 -2.14 16.33 2.86
C TYR A 107 -3.30 15.33 2.97
N TYR A 108 -3.40 14.61 4.10
CA TYR A 108 -4.44 13.58 4.29
C TYR A 108 -5.84 14.17 4.34
N LYS A 109 -6.00 15.33 4.98
CA LYS A 109 -7.30 16.02 5.04
C LYS A 109 -7.77 16.44 3.66
N THR A 110 -6.91 17.03 2.85
CA THR A 110 -7.29 17.53 1.52
C THR A 110 -7.66 16.37 0.58
N THR A 111 -6.89 15.29 0.60
CA THR A 111 -7.17 14.10 -0.22
C THR A 111 -8.45 13.40 0.24
N TYR A 112 -8.66 13.27 1.56
CA TYR A 112 -9.89 12.72 2.13
C TYR A 112 -11.12 13.55 1.73
N ASP A 113 -11.09 14.86 1.93
CA ASP A 113 -12.21 15.75 1.62
C ASP A 113 -12.55 15.68 0.12
N ALA A 114 -11.55 15.58 -0.74
CA ALA A 114 -11.73 15.46 -2.19
C ALA A 114 -12.41 14.11 -2.54
N ILE A 115 -11.92 12.98 -2.02
CA ILE A 115 -12.51 11.66 -2.28
C ILE A 115 -13.96 11.63 -1.78
N ARG A 116 -14.20 12.01 -0.52
CA ARG A 116 -15.53 11.92 0.12
C ARG A 116 -16.58 12.83 -0.49
N ARG A 117 -16.18 13.80 -1.31
CA ARG A 117 -17.10 14.60 -2.12
C ARG A 117 -17.75 13.76 -3.23
N TYR A 118 -17.02 12.82 -3.82
CA TYR A 118 -17.45 12.03 -4.97
C TYR A 118 -17.74 10.57 -4.65
N ASP A 119 -17.11 10.03 -3.61
CA ASP A 119 -17.31 8.66 -3.17
C ASP A 119 -17.39 8.56 -1.65
N LYS A 120 -18.52 8.08 -1.16
CA LYS A 120 -18.80 7.87 0.27
C LYS A 120 -18.78 6.40 0.66
N ASN A 121 -18.66 5.50 -0.31
CA ASN A 121 -18.88 4.07 -0.14
C ASN A 121 -17.57 3.30 0.10
N HIS A 122 -16.53 3.60 -0.67
CA HIS A 122 -15.31 2.79 -0.67
C HIS A 122 -14.31 3.20 0.41
N LEU A 123 -13.43 2.26 0.77
CA LEU A 123 -12.42 2.49 1.80
C LEU A 123 -11.33 3.44 1.31
N ILE A 124 -10.79 4.24 2.21
CA ILE A 124 -9.58 5.01 1.99
C ILE A 124 -8.43 4.24 2.63
N LEU A 125 -7.59 3.64 1.79
CA LEU A 125 -6.44 2.84 2.17
C LEU A 125 -5.18 3.70 2.34
N GLY A 126 -5.22 4.94 1.83
CA GLY A 126 -4.17 5.94 1.97
C GLY A 126 -2.85 5.55 1.31
N ASP A 127 -1.77 6.02 1.92
CA ASP A 127 -0.41 5.68 1.49
C ASP A 127 -0.05 4.24 1.85
N ARG A 128 0.75 3.60 1.00
CA ARG A 128 1.34 2.30 1.26
C ARG A 128 2.75 2.47 1.83
N TYR A 129 2.85 2.48 3.16
CA TYR A 129 4.11 2.74 3.86
C TYR A 129 5.12 1.60 3.71
N GLU A 130 6.40 1.93 3.60
CA GLU A 130 7.50 0.95 3.67
C GLU A 130 7.80 0.61 5.14
N ALA A 131 7.31 -0.52 5.62
CA ALA A 131 7.44 -0.92 7.03
C ALA A 131 8.89 -1.21 7.48
N ASN A 132 9.81 -1.43 6.53
CA ASN A 132 11.22 -1.67 6.82
C ASN A 132 12.07 -0.39 6.89
N ALA A 133 11.47 0.76 6.52
CA ALA A 133 12.06 2.08 6.70
C ALA A 133 11.51 2.72 7.98
N PRO A 134 12.24 3.66 8.59
CA PRO A 134 11.69 4.45 9.68
C PRO A 134 10.46 5.26 9.21
N ILE A 135 9.33 5.03 9.86
CA ILE A 135 8.09 5.78 9.64
C ILE A 135 7.94 6.77 10.78
N ALA A 136 7.79 8.07 10.46
CA ALA A 136 7.50 9.08 11.47
C ALA A 136 6.11 8.83 12.08
N THR A 137 6.06 8.75 13.41
CA THR A 137 4.80 8.60 14.15
C THR A 137 3.86 9.76 13.83
N GLU A 138 4.40 10.96 13.71
CA GLU A 138 3.70 12.20 13.39
C GLU A 138 2.91 12.10 12.07
N VAL A 139 3.47 11.42 11.07
CA VAL A 139 2.79 11.19 9.79
C VAL A 139 1.63 10.21 9.95
N ILE A 140 1.84 9.11 10.66
CA ILE A 140 0.76 8.15 10.93
C ILE A 140 -0.35 8.79 11.75
N ASP A 141 -0.02 9.49 12.84
CA ASP A 141 -0.99 10.15 13.71
C ASP A 141 -1.83 11.19 12.92
N ALA A 142 -1.20 11.91 12.00
CA ALA A 142 -1.88 12.85 11.10
C ALA A 142 -2.82 12.14 10.10
N ALA A 143 -2.49 10.93 9.67
CA ALA A 143 -3.30 10.15 8.73
C ALA A 143 -4.53 9.49 9.39
N LEU A 144 -4.44 9.10 10.68
CA LEU A 144 -5.47 8.30 11.37
C LEU A 144 -6.91 8.80 11.20
N PRO A 145 -7.24 10.10 11.24
CA PRO A 145 -8.60 10.58 11.05
C PRO A 145 -9.13 10.44 9.62
N TYR A 146 -8.23 10.25 8.64
CA TYR A 146 -8.51 10.40 7.21
C TYR A 146 -8.33 9.10 6.41
N VAL A 147 -7.90 8.02 7.05
CA VAL A 147 -7.78 6.70 6.42
C VAL A 147 -8.61 5.67 7.18
N ASP A 148 -9.18 4.72 6.47
CA ASP A 148 -9.96 3.63 7.07
C ASP A 148 -9.05 2.48 7.49
N VAL A 149 -7.97 2.24 6.75
CA VAL A 149 -7.00 1.16 6.93
C VAL A 149 -5.59 1.72 6.80
N LEU A 150 -4.66 1.27 7.64
CA LEU A 150 -3.23 1.54 7.46
C LEU A 150 -2.61 0.45 6.57
N SER A 151 -1.99 0.86 5.48
CA SER A 151 -1.46 -0.03 4.46
C SER A 151 0.07 -0.05 4.47
N PHE A 152 0.66 -1.25 4.46
CA PHE A 152 2.10 -1.43 4.56
C PHE A 152 2.63 -2.34 3.47
N GLN A 153 3.78 -1.97 2.90
CA GLN A 153 4.66 -2.87 2.20
C GLN A 153 5.67 -3.46 3.18
N ASP A 154 5.83 -4.78 3.20
CA ASP A 154 6.81 -5.41 4.07
C ASP A 154 7.35 -6.73 3.50
N PHE A 155 8.63 -6.76 3.16
CA PHE A 155 9.33 -7.94 2.64
C PHE A 155 10.17 -8.68 3.70
N ARG A 156 10.14 -8.27 4.97
CA ARG A 156 10.96 -8.85 6.05
C ARG A 156 10.15 -9.47 7.17
N ASN A 157 9.39 -8.65 7.90
CA ASN A 157 8.71 -9.06 9.15
C ASN A 157 7.23 -8.62 9.19
N PRO A 158 6.43 -8.91 8.15
CA PRO A 158 5.09 -8.35 8.02
C PRO A 158 4.19 -8.66 9.22
N ILE A 159 4.29 -9.86 9.78
CA ILE A 159 3.43 -10.28 10.89
C ILE A 159 3.65 -9.40 12.13
N THR A 160 4.91 -9.16 12.49
CA THR A 160 5.26 -8.35 13.66
C THR A 160 4.90 -6.89 13.45
N HIS A 161 5.32 -6.30 12.34
CA HIS A 161 5.10 -4.87 12.07
C HIS A 161 3.61 -4.52 11.98
N LEU A 162 2.80 -5.34 11.30
CA LEU A 162 1.37 -5.08 11.21
C LEU A 162 0.69 -5.20 12.58
N LYS A 163 1.07 -6.18 13.38
CA LYS A 163 0.57 -6.32 14.75
C LYS A 163 0.90 -5.10 15.61
N ASP A 164 2.15 -4.65 15.56
CA ASP A 164 2.62 -3.50 16.35
C ASP A 164 1.88 -2.22 15.94
N TRP A 165 1.71 -1.97 14.65
CA TRP A 165 0.95 -0.81 14.17
C TRP A 165 -0.53 -0.89 14.53
N HIS A 166 -1.16 -2.05 14.42
CA HIS A 166 -2.53 -2.23 14.87
C HIS A 166 -2.67 -1.95 16.37
N GLN A 167 -1.80 -2.52 17.19
CA GLN A 167 -1.81 -2.31 18.64
C GLN A 167 -1.60 -0.84 19.04
N LYS A 168 -0.71 -0.16 18.32
CA LYS A 168 -0.39 1.25 18.57
C LYS A 168 -1.53 2.20 18.19
N THR A 169 -2.24 1.94 17.11
CA THR A 169 -3.18 2.89 16.49
C THR A 169 -4.65 2.51 16.64
N GLY A 170 -4.93 1.23 16.92
CA GLY A 170 -6.30 0.68 16.89
C GLY A 170 -6.90 0.55 15.48
N LYS A 171 -6.21 1.01 14.42
CA LYS A 171 -6.68 0.92 13.04
C LYS A 171 -6.53 -0.49 12.48
N PRO A 172 -7.43 -0.93 11.60
CA PRO A 172 -7.19 -2.08 10.74
C PRO A 172 -5.89 -1.88 9.93
N VAL A 173 -5.19 -2.97 9.66
CA VAL A 173 -3.92 -2.97 8.91
C VAL A 173 -4.01 -3.90 7.70
N LEU A 174 -3.40 -3.50 6.60
CA LEU A 174 -3.34 -4.26 5.36
C LEU A 174 -1.87 -4.52 5.00
N LEU A 175 -1.52 -5.78 4.74
CA LEU A 175 -0.27 -6.10 4.06
C LEU A 175 -0.46 -5.84 2.55
N ALA A 176 -0.18 -4.63 2.14
CA ALA A 176 -0.52 -4.15 0.80
C ALA A 176 0.50 -4.54 -0.27
N ASP A 177 1.69 -4.98 0.14
CA ASP A 177 2.71 -5.50 -0.76
C ASP A 177 3.74 -6.34 -0.02
N ALA A 178 3.88 -7.61 -0.38
CA ALA A 178 4.92 -8.49 0.14
C ALA A 178 5.14 -9.68 -0.79
N ALA A 179 6.38 -10.18 -0.81
CA ALA A 179 6.75 -11.39 -1.50
C ALA A 179 7.97 -12.02 -0.83
N LYS A 180 8.12 -13.33 -0.94
CA LYS A 180 9.36 -13.98 -0.54
C LYS A 180 10.29 -14.09 -1.73
N MET A 181 11.31 -13.27 -1.73
CA MET A 181 12.40 -13.31 -2.69
C MET A 181 13.62 -13.98 -2.05
N LYS A 182 14.16 -15.02 -2.69
CA LYS A 182 15.51 -15.50 -2.40
C LYS A 182 16.47 -14.90 -3.41
N TRP A 183 17.42 -14.11 -2.95
CA TRP A 183 18.57 -13.73 -3.74
C TRP A 183 19.51 -14.96 -3.86
N GLN A 184 19.64 -15.53 -5.04
CA GLN A 184 20.76 -16.41 -5.30
C GLN A 184 21.95 -15.56 -5.75
N THR A 185 22.86 -15.32 -4.82
CA THR A 185 23.95 -14.34 -4.90
C THR A 185 25.01 -14.59 -5.97
N ARG A 186 24.99 -15.69 -6.69
CA ARG A 186 26.04 -16.02 -7.68
C ARG A 186 25.62 -16.05 -9.14
N LYS A 187 24.33 -16.01 -9.48
CA LYS A 187 23.84 -16.10 -10.88
C LYS A 187 22.70 -15.14 -11.24
N GLY A 188 22.32 -14.21 -10.37
CA GLY A 188 21.22 -13.28 -10.65
C GLY A 188 19.85 -13.95 -10.86
N GLU A 189 19.69 -15.18 -10.39
CA GLU A 189 18.42 -15.90 -10.43
C GLU A 189 17.57 -15.50 -9.22
N PHE A 190 16.45 -14.88 -9.47
CA PHE A 190 15.43 -14.63 -8.43
C PHE A 190 14.60 -15.90 -8.25
N THR A 191 14.43 -16.34 -7.03
CA THR A 191 13.43 -17.36 -6.76
C THR A 191 12.03 -16.74 -6.80
N ARG A 192 11.16 -17.48 -7.43
CA ARG A 192 9.74 -17.21 -7.62
C ARG A 192 9.02 -17.02 -6.30
N ASN A 193 7.86 -16.39 -6.33
CA ASN A 193 6.93 -16.41 -5.22
C ASN A 193 6.72 -17.87 -4.75
N ASN A 194 6.92 -18.06 -3.46
CA ASN A 194 6.88 -19.39 -2.86
C ASN A 194 5.46 -19.62 -2.31
N GLY A 195 4.74 -20.60 -2.86
CA GLY A 195 3.38 -20.95 -2.44
C GLY A 195 3.29 -21.40 -0.99
N HIS A 196 4.30 -22.06 -0.44
CA HIS A 196 4.35 -22.42 0.98
C HIS A 196 4.47 -21.18 1.87
N TRP A 197 5.40 -20.26 1.52
CA TRP A 197 5.52 -19.00 2.24
C TRP A 197 4.22 -18.19 2.19
N TYR A 198 3.54 -18.15 1.04
CA TYR A 198 2.26 -17.49 0.91
C TYR A 198 1.22 -18.06 1.87
N ALA A 199 1.08 -19.39 1.90
CA ALA A 199 0.12 -20.08 2.75
C ALA A 199 0.43 -19.88 4.25
N GLU A 200 1.70 -19.95 4.66
CA GLU A 200 2.15 -19.69 6.02
C GLU A 200 1.89 -18.23 6.43
N THR A 201 2.22 -17.28 5.54
CA THR A 201 2.01 -15.85 5.78
C THR A 201 0.52 -15.53 5.92
N LEU A 202 -0.32 -16.03 5.01
CA LEU A 202 -1.77 -15.84 5.06
C LEU A 202 -2.35 -16.39 6.37
N ALA A 203 -1.95 -17.60 6.79
CA ALA A 203 -2.38 -18.21 8.04
C ALA A 203 -1.92 -17.42 9.28
N ALA A 204 -0.73 -16.82 9.24
CA ALA A 204 -0.24 -15.99 10.33
C ALA A 204 -0.95 -14.64 10.41
N LEU A 205 -1.22 -14.00 9.27
CA LEU A 205 -1.98 -12.75 9.19
C LEU A 205 -3.42 -12.95 9.66
N HIS A 206 -4.04 -14.09 9.35
CA HIS A 206 -5.39 -14.41 9.83
C HIS A 206 -5.49 -14.42 11.37
N LYS A 207 -4.40 -14.78 12.07
CA LYS A 207 -4.33 -14.74 13.53
C LYS A 207 -4.13 -13.34 14.12
N ASN A 208 -3.80 -12.37 13.29
CA ASN A 208 -3.70 -10.97 13.69
C ASN A 208 -5.09 -10.33 13.59
N PRO A 209 -5.77 -9.99 14.69
CA PRO A 209 -7.15 -9.53 14.69
C PRO A 209 -7.36 -8.22 13.93
N GLY A 210 -6.30 -7.42 13.80
CA GLY A 210 -6.34 -6.15 13.06
C GLY A 210 -6.02 -6.27 11.58
N CYS A 211 -5.53 -7.41 11.10
CA CYS A 211 -5.19 -7.57 9.70
C CYS A 211 -6.43 -7.88 8.84
N VAL A 212 -6.66 -7.05 7.82
CA VAL A 212 -7.83 -7.14 6.94
C VAL A 212 -7.52 -7.69 5.55
N GLY A 213 -6.27 -7.93 5.19
CA GLY A 213 -5.93 -8.48 3.88
C GLY A 213 -4.44 -8.58 3.59
N PHE A 214 -4.17 -9.18 2.43
CA PHE A 214 -2.83 -9.38 1.89
C PHE A 214 -2.83 -9.24 0.36
N HIS A 215 -1.95 -8.38 -0.16
CA HIS A 215 -1.67 -8.29 -1.59
C HIS A 215 -0.29 -8.85 -1.88
N LEU A 216 -0.22 -9.86 -2.76
CA LEU A 216 1.03 -10.47 -3.17
C LEU A 216 1.74 -9.59 -4.22
N CYS A 217 2.98 -9.19 -3.94
CA CYS A 217 3.78 -8.39 -4.86
C CYS A 217 4.12 -9.14 -6.14
N GLY A 218 3.86 -8.50 -7.27
CA GLY A 218 4.28 -9.00 -8.58
C GLY A 218 3.72 -10.38 -8.96
N ALA A 219 2.53 -10.74 -8.47
CA ALA A 219 1.93 -12.07 -8.67
C ALA A 219 1.91 -12.51 -10.15
N TYR A 220 1.65 -11.58 -11.06
CA TYR A 220 1.53 -11.88 -12.49
C TYR A 220 2.79 -11.54 -13.30
N GLN A 221 3.71 -10.78 -12.76
CA GLN A 221 4.87 -10.32 -13.52
C GLN A 221 6.00 -11.33 -13.47
N ARG A 222 6.39 -11.76 -14.66
CA ARG A 222 7.62 -12.49 -14.86
C ARG A 222 8.31 -11.96 -16.12
N ASN A 223 9.18 -10.99 -15.91
CA ASN A 223 10.04 -10.44 -16.96
C ASN A 223 11.50 -10.46 -16.51
N LYS A 224 12.42 -10.00 -17.35
CA LYS A 224 13.85 -9.96 -17.03
C LYS A 224 14.19 -9.11 -15.80
N ALA A 225 13.38 -8.13 -15.48
CA ALA A 225 13.57 -7.23 -14.34
C ALA A 225 12.89 -7.77 -13.07
N ARG A 226 11.73 -8.45 -13.19
CA ARG A 226 10.94 -8.94 -12.07
C ARG A 226 10.58 -10.41 -12.26
N ARG A 227 11.46 -11.33 -11.82
CA ARG A 227 11.36 -12.77 -12.08
C ARG A 227 10.62 -13.57 -10.98
N TYR A 228 9.79 -12.95 -10.19
CA TYR A 228 9.11 -13.58 -9.06
C TYR A 228 7.59 -13.73 -9.21
N GLY A 229 7.06 -13.52 -10.42
CA GLY A 229 5.65 -13.75 -10.71
C GLY A 229 5.27 -15.23 -10.79
N LEU A 230 4.01 -15.49 -10.98
CA LEU A 230 3.45 -16.84 -11.12
C LEU A 230 3.43 -17.34 -12.58
N LEU A 231 3.75 -16.48 -13.53
CA LEU A 231 3.87 -16.83 -14.95
C LEU A 231 5.32 -16.76 -15.40
N ASP A 232 5.71 -17.59 -16.35
CA ASP A 232 7.01 -17.47 -17.03
C ASP A 232 6.98 -16.44 -18.19
N GLU A 233 8.09 -16.27 -18.89
CA GLU A 233 8.18 -15.32 -20.03
C GLU A 233 7.26 -15.69 -21.20
N GLN A 234 6.78 -16.92 -21.25
CA GLN A 234 5.82 -17.45 -22.22
C GLN A 234 4.40 -17.53 -21.66
N GLU A 235 4.17 -16.88 -20.50
CA GLU A 235 2.87 -16.84 -19.80
C GLU A 235 2.37 -18.20 -19.28
N ASN A 236 3.27 -19.19 -19.19
CA ASN A 236 2.91 -20.46 -18.57
C ASN A 236 2.89 -20.33 -17.04
N PRO A 237 1.84 -20.79 -16.38
CA PRO A 237 1.73 -20.70 -14.92
C PRO A 237 2.69 -21.68 -14.21
N ASP A 238 3.18 -21.24 -13.06
CA ASP A 238 3.88 -22.08 -12.09
C ASP A 238 2.86 -22.94 -11.36
N GLN A 239 2.52 -24.09 -11.93
CA GLN A 239 1.41 -24.94 -11.50
C GLN A 239 1.49 -25.33 -10.02
N GLU A 240 2.68 -25.65 -9.52
CA GLU A 240 2.89 -26.03 -8.12
C GLU A 240 2.56 -24.88 -7.16
N ASN A 241 3.18 -23.70 -7.38
CA ASN A 241 2.96 -22.54 -6.52
C ASN A 241 1.52 -21.99 -6.64
N VAL A 242 0.93 -22.01 -7.84
CA VAL A 242 -0.47 -21.64 -8.06
C VAL A 242 -1.41 -22.55 -7.28
N ALA A 243 -1.21 -23.87 -7.34
CA ALA A 243 -2.05 -24.83 -6.60
C ALA A 243 -1.96 -24.65 -5.08
N LEU A 244 -0.75 -24.38 -4.54
CA LEU A 244 -0.56 -24.11 -3.12
C LEU A 244 -1.29 -22.83 -2.68
N MET A 245 -1.22 -21.77 -3.49
CA MET A 245 -1.89 -20.50 -3.20
C MET A 245 -3.41 -20.63 -3.29
N GLN A 246 -3.92 -21.35 -4.29
CA GLN A 246 -5.35 -21.64 -4.40
C GLN A 246 -5.87 -22.43 -3.21
N ALA A 247 -5.11 -23.43 -2.74
CA ALA A 247 -5.47 -24.20 -1.56
C ALA A 247 -5.49 -23.34 -0.28
N ALA A 248 -4.54 -22.40 -0.15
CA ALA A 248 -4.51 -21.44 0.94
C ALA A 248 -5.72 -20.49 0.91
N ASN A 249 -6.06 -19.96 -0.28
CA ASN A 249 -7.21 -19.06 -0.45
C ASN A 249 -8.55 -19.75 -0.15
N LYS A 250 -8.71 -21.02 -0.53
CA LYS A 250 -9.91 -21.81 -0.15
C LYS A 250 -10.06 -21.96 1.36
N LYS A 251 -8.95 -22.19 2.09
CA LYS A 251 -8.99 -22.23 3.56
C LYS A 251 -9.37 -20.87 4.15
N PHE A 252 -8.86 -19.77 3.57
CA PHE A 252 -9.20 -18.44 4.02
C PHE A 252 -10.70 -18.12 3.86
N HIS A 253 -11.30 -18.53 2.77
CA HIS A 253 -12.75 -18.39 2.56
C HIS A 253 -13.55 -19.08 3.69
N ASN A 254 -13.22 -20.33 4.03
CA ASN A 254 -13.86 -21.04 5.14
C ASN A 254 -13.65 -20.31 6.50
N TRP A 255 -12.48 -19.73 6.74
CA TRP A 255 -12.22 -18.96 7.97
C TRP A 255 -13.08 -17.69 8.08
N MET A 256 -13.48 -17.09 6.96
CA MET A 256 -14.38 -15.95 6.97
C MET A 256 -15.81 -16.38 7.31
N GLU A 257 -16.27 -17.51 6.79
CA GLU A 257 -17.60 -18.08 7.09
C GLU A 257 -17.74 -18.46 8.58
N ASP A 258 -16.68 -18.95 9.21
CA ASP A 258 -16.68 -19.34 10.64
C ASP A 258 -16.70 -18.11 11.60
N ARG A 259 -16.53 -16.89 11.11
CA ARG A 259 -16.51 -15.66 11.92
C ARG A 259 -17.85 -14.91 11.98
N PHE A 260 -18.77 -15.24 11.11
CA PHE A 260 -20.10 -14.61 11.00
C PHE A 260 -21.21 -15.66 11.16
#